data_11176c0f3a6ac138a896d9e5a6099b71
#
_entry.id   11176c0f3a6ac138a896d9e5a6099b71
#
_cell.length_a   1.000
_cell.length_b   1.000
_cell.length_c   1.000
_cell.angle_alpha   90.00
_cell.angle_beta   90.00
_cell.angle_gamma   90.00
#
_symmetry.space_group_name_H-M   'P 1'
#
loop_
_entity.id
_entity.type
_entity.pdbx_description
1 polymer ?
#
loop_
_entity_poly.entity_id
_entity_poly.type
_entity_poly.pdbx_seq_one_letter_code
_entity_poly.pdbx_strand_id
1 'polypeptide(L)'
;MTSSEHGLKALQERGAEGVVVDVFDAGAVEAAIRRVRPDAVIDELTSLPRDYTPEAMRAAAERDRKVRIEGGQNVHRAARKAGAKRYVVQSSGFFYGPGAGLASETDSLAVNASPGVSGSVRTYLEIEKRVLGSRDLEGVALRYGFFYGPGTYHDPETGSITRQVRERKYPVIGSGAGVYSFIHVEDAAAATVAALESDPGIYNVVDDDPLEMRVWLPAFANFVGAPPPPHISEQQAQELGPDALYYATRLRGASNDLAKRKLGFSQRRLEWLSKATMESGAGPALAG
;
A
#
# COMPACT_ATOMS: atom_id res chain seq x y z
N MET A 1 -0.80 18.86 4.94
CA MET A 1 -2.26 19.09 5.02
C MET A 1 -2.93 17.89 5.66
N THR A 2 -4.02 18.09 6.38
CA THR A 2 -4.84 17.05 7.02
C THR A 2 -6.30 17.46 6.96
N SER A 3 -7.23 16.49 7.12
CA SER A 3 -8.67 16.74 7.10
C SER A 3 -9.28 17.00 8.48
N SER A 4 -8.50 17.03 9.55
CA SER A 4 -9.03 17.15 10.92
C SER A 4 -8.06 17.84 11.89
N GLU A 5 -8.61 18.43 12.95
CA GLU A 5 -7.84 19.00 14.06
C GLU A 5 -6.98 17.96 14.77
N HIS A 6 -7.48 16.71 14.88
CA HIS A 6 -6.68 15.61 15.44
C HIS A 6 -5.42 15.34 14.61
N GLY A 7 -5.56 15.30 13.27
CA GLY A 7 -4.41 15.17 12.37
C GLY A 7 -3.47 16.36 12.42
N LEU A 8 -4.01 17.58 12.58
CA LEU A 8 -3.21 18.78 12.76
C LEU A 8 -2.30 18.67 13.98
N LYS A 9 -2.87 18.29 15.14
CA LYS A 9 -2.13 18.10 16.37
C LYS A 9 -1.03 17.04 16.23
N ALA A 10 -1.34 15.91 15.60
CA ALA A 10 -0.37 14.85 15.34
C ALA A 10 0.81 15.29 14.46
N LEU A 11 0.58 16.18 13.48
CA LEU A 11 1.65 16.77 12.67
C LEU A 11 2.53 17.72 13.49
N GLN A 12 1.91 18.59 14.30
CA GLN A 12 2.62 19.54 15.16
C GLN A 12 3.49 18.85 16.22
N GLU A 13 3.00 17.77 16.82
CA GLU A 13 3.75 16.94 17.79
C GLU A 13 5.01 16.32 17.15
N ARG A 14 5.03 16.16 15.82
CA ARG A 14 6.19 15.70 15.04
C ARG A 14 7.05 16.82 14.46
N GLY A 15 6.80 18.07 14.85
CA GLY A 15 7.58 19.24 14.39
C GLY A 15 7.22 19.72 12.99
N ALA A 16 6.12 19.25 12.41
CA ALA A 16 5.67 19.71 11.10
C ALA A 16 4.64 20.84 11.21
N GLU A 17 4.73 21.82 10.32
CA GLU A 17 3.63 22.79 10.15
C GLU A 17 2.43 22.07 9.54
N GLY A 18 1.26 22.24 10.15
CA GLY A 18 0.02 21.61 9.71
C GLY A 18 -1.03 22.64 9.26
N VAL A 19 -1.92 22.21 8.36
CA VAL A 19 -3.12 22.96 8.00
C VAL A 19 -4.27 21.99 7.77
N VAL A 20 -5.45 22.32 8.30
CA VAL A 20 -6.68 21.56 8.03
C VAL A 20 -7.27 22.06 6.73
N VAL A 21 -7.46 21.17 5.77
CA VAL A 21 -8.01 21.47 4.44
C VAL A 21 -8.91 20.32 4.00
N ASP A 22 -10.11 20.66 3.53
CA ASP A 22 -10.91 19.72 2.76
C ASP A 22 -10.34 19.61 1.35
N VAL A 23 -9.85 18.42 0.97
CA VAL A 23 -9.25 18.20 -0.35
C VAL A 23 -10.25 18.32 -1.51
N PHE A 24 -11.55 18.31 -1.21
CA PHE A 24 -12.60 18.56 -2.21
C PHE A 24 -12.84 20.05 -2.46
N ASP A 25 -12.42 20.94 -1.56
CA ASP A 25 -12.39 22.37 -1.80
C ASP A 25 -11.12 22.78 -2.56
N ALA A 26 -11.23 22.82 -3.87
CA ALA A 26 -10.13 23.17 -4.76
C ALA A 26 -9.52 24.55 -4.47
N GLY A 27 -10.33 25.51 -4.01
CA GLY A 27 -9.87 26.85 -3.66
C GLY A 27 -9.04 26.85 -2.38
N ALA A 28 -9.50 26.15 -1.35
CA ALA A 28 -8.77 25.98 -0.10
C ALA A 28 -7.44 25.25 -0.29
N VAL A 29 -7.43 24.17 -1.10
CA VAL A 29 -6.21 23.42 -1.46
C VAL A 29 -5.21 24.33 -2.19
N GLU A 30 -5.67 25.08 -3.20
CA GLU A 30 -4.82 26.02 -3.95
C GLU A 30 -4.25 27.13 -3.05
N ALA A 31 -5.05 27.68 -2.17
CA ALA A 31 -4.61 28.72 -1.23
C ALA A 31 -3.56 28.18 -0.25
N ALA A 32 -3.75 26.96 0.30
CA ALA A 32 -2.81 26.34 1.20
C ALA A 32 -1.46 26.06 0.54
N ILE A 33 -1.45 25.46 -0.65
CA ILE A 33 -0.23 25.11 -1.38
C ILE A 33 0.49 26.39 -1.87
N ARG A 34 -0.24 27.38 -2.37
CA ARG A 34 0.34 28.66 -2.80
C ARG A 34 1.00 29.43 -1.65
N ARG A 35 0.46 29.33 -0.43
CA ARG A 35 1.07 29.97 0.75
C ARG A 35 2.44 29.38 1.07
N VAL A 36 2.60 28.06 0.94
CA VAL A 36 3.84 27.35 1.25
C VAL A 36 4.83 27.43 0.09
N ARG A 37 4.37 27.43 -1.16
CA ARG A 37 5.19 27.37 -2.38
C ARG A 37 6.21 26.23 -2.32
N PRO A 38 5.75 24.97 -2.19
CA PRO A 38 6.64 23.83 -2.01
C PRO A 38 7.43 23.54 -3.28
N ASP A 39 8.69 23.10 -3.13
CA ASP A 39 9.49 22.55 -4.23
C ASP A 39 8.98 21.17 -4.64
N ALA A 40 8.49 20.39 -3.66
CA ALA A 40 7.95 19.05 -3.86
C ALA A 40 6.63 18.84 -3.10
N VAL A 41 5.77 17.98 -3.64
CA VAL A 41 4.53 17.54 -3.00
C VAL A 41 4.54 16.01 -2.88
N ILE A 42 4.25 15.51 -1.69
CA ILE A 42 4.01 14.08 -1.42
C ILE A 42 2.50 13.91 -1.17
N ASP A 43 1.86 13.07 -1.99
CA ASP A 43 0.43 12.80 -1.96
C ASP A 43 0.16 11.38 -1.46
N GLU A 44 -0.14 11.28 -0.16
CA GLU A 44 -0.53 10.04 0.52
C GLU A 44 -2.04 10.05 0.85
N LEU A 45 -2.84 10.71 0.02
CA LEU A 45 -4.28 10.85 0.24
C LEU A 45 -4.97 9.48 0.25
N THR A 46 -5.70 9.21 1.33
CA THR A 46 -6.48 8.00 1.50
C THR A 46 -7.67 8.24 2.44
N SER A 47 -8.68 7.40 2.32
CA SER A 47 -9.81 7.35 3.26
C SER A 47 -10.13 5.91 3.65
N LEU A 48 -9.09 5.10 3.80
CA LEU A 48 -9.22 3.72 4.27
C LEU A 48 -9.81 3.65 5.69
N PRO A 49 -10.59 2.61 6.01
CA PRO A 49 -11.17 2.44 7.35
C PRO A 49 -10.06 2.10 8.36
N ARG A 50 -10.36 2.27 9.65
CA ARG A 50 -9.44 1.85 10.72
C ARG A 50 -9.38 0.32 10.87
N ASP A 51 -10.48 -0.36 10.59
CA ASP A 51 -10.58 -1.81 10.67
C ASP A 51 -10.55 -2.42 9.27
N TYR A 52 -9.64 -3.35 9.07
CA TYR A 52 -9.53 -4.11 7.83
C TYR A 52 -10.48 -5.31 7.87
N THR A 53 -11.74 -5.08 7.54
CA THR A 53 -12.73 -6.13 7.31
C THR A 53 -13.35 -5.98 5.91
N PRO A 54 -13.85 -7.06 5.29
CA PRO A 54 -14.49 -6.96 3.97
C PRO A 54 -15.62 -5.92 3.93
N GLU A 55 -16.43 -5.83 4.99
CA GLU A 55 -17.53 -4.86 5.11
C GLU A 55 -17.02 -3.42 5.17
N ALA A 56 -16.05 -3.15 6.05
CA ALA A 56 -15.49 -1.82 6.24
C ALA A 56 -14.78 -1.34 4.97
N MET A 57 -14.03 -2.23 4.29
CA MET A 57 -13.35 -1.92 3.04
C MET A 57 -14.36 -1.61 1.91
N ARG A 58 -15.43 -2.40 1.79
CA ARG A 58 -16.49 -2.11 0.81
C ARG A 58 -17.20 -0.79 1.10
N ALA A 59 -17.51 -0.50 2.36
CA ALA A 59 -18.16 0.74 2.76
C ALA A 59 -17.28 1.99 2.50
N ALA A 60 -15.96 1.86 2.63
CA ALA A 60 -15.03 2.95 2.42
C ALA A 60 -14.63 3.16 0.94
N ALA A 61 -14.81 2.15 0.08
CA ALA A 61 -14.22 2.10 -1.26
C ALA A 61 -14.54 3.33 -2.14
N GLU A 62 -15.80 3.76 -2.20
CA GLU A 62 -16.20 4.90 -3.03
C GLU A 62 -15.63 6.21 -2.49
N ARG A 63 -15.63 6.40 -1.17
CA ARG A 63 -15.04 7.58 -0.55
C ARG A 63 -13.52 7.62 -0.75
N ASP A 64 -12.83 6.50 -0.57
CA ASP A 64 -11.38 6.42 -0.79
C ASP A 64 -11.04 6.72 -2.25
N ARG A 65 -11.79 6.12 -3.20
CA ARG A 65 -11.65 6.43 -4.63
C ARG A 65 -11.82 7.93 -4.90
N LYS A 66 -12.86 8.54 -4.35
CA LYS A 66 -13.15 9.96 -4.53
C LYS A 66 -12.03 10.86 -3.97
N VAL A 67 -11.53 10.55 -2.77
CA VAL A 67 -10.40 11.27 -2.17
C VAL A 67 -9.17 11.20 -3.06
N ARG A 68 -8.82 10.02 -3.57
CA ARG A 68 -7.65 9.82 -4.43
C ARG A 68 -7.79 10.47 -5.80
N ILE A 69 -8.96 10.40 -6.41
CA ILE A 69 -9.19 10.95 -7.76
C ILE A 69 -9.44 12.45 -7.71
N GLU A 70 -10.50 12.91 -7.05
CA GLU A 70 -10.89 14.32 -7.02
C GLU A 70 -9.98 15.13 -6.10
N GLY A 71 -9.75 14.66 -4.88
CA GLY A 71 -8.85 15.31 -3.93
C GLY A 71 -7.42 15.39 -4.48
N GLY A 72 -6.87 14.26 -4.94
CA GLY A 72 -5.55 14.18 -5.54
C GLY A 72 -5.43 15.04 -6.81
N GLN A 73 -6.49 15.17 -7.62
CA GLN A 73 -6.51 16.09 -8.76
C GLN A 73 -6.41 17.55 -8.32
N ASN A 74 -7.09 17.93 -7.24
CA ASN A 74 -7.00 19.29 -6.70
C ASN A 74 -5.59 19.60 -6.19
N VAL A 75 -4.98 18.66 -5.43
CA VAL A 75 -3.60 18.80 -4.92
C VAL A 75 -2.60 18.88 -6.08
N HIS A 76 -2.68 17.97 -7.05
CA HIS A 76 -1.79 17.95 -8.21
C HIS A 76 -1.88 19.24 -9.04
N ARG A 77 -3.09 19.74 -9.31
CA ARG A 77 -3.30 20.99 -10.02
C ARG A 77 -2.74 22.21 -9.25
N ALA A 78 -2.94 22.25 -7.93
CA ALA A 78 -2.43 23.29 -7.08
C ALA A 78 -0.89 23.27 -6.99
N ALA A 79 -0.28 22.09 -6.91
CA ALA A 79 1.18 21.91 -6.95
C ALA A 79 1.78 22.51 -8.24
N ARG A 80 1.21 22.16 -9.39
CA ARG A 80 1.63 22.70 -10.70
C ARG A 80 1.52 24.23 -10.76
N LYS A 81 0.38 24.79 -10.34
CA LYS A 81 0.17 26.23 -10.29
C LYS A 81 1.13 26.98 -9.36
N ALA A 82 1.56 26.32 -8.27
CA ALA A 82 2.54 26.89 -7.33
C ALA A 82 3.99 26.77 -7.82
N GLY A 83 4.23 26.07 -8.92
CA GLY A 83 5.55 25.87 -9.51
C GLY A 83 6.39 24.79 -8.83
N ALA A 84 5.75 23.85 -8.12
CA ALA A 84 6.43 22.66 -7.60
C ALA A 84 7.15 21.91 -8.73
N LYS A 85 8.30 21.32 -8.41
CA LYS A 85 9.13 20.59 -9.38
C LYS A 85 8.90 19.08 -9.31
N ARG A 86 8.58 18.57 -8.12
CA ARG A 86 8.44 17.14 -7.84
C ARG A 86 7.05 16.82 -7.29
N TYR A 87 6.49 15.68 -7.73
CA TYR A 87 5.25 15.14 -7.17
C TYR A 87 5.40 13.63 -6.94
N VAL A 88 5.38 13.21 -5.70
CA VAL A 88 5.41 11.81 -5.31
C VAL A 88 4.01 11.38 -4.91
N VAL A 89 3.51 10.28 -5.46
CA VAL A 89 2.17 9.77 -5.14
C VAL A 89 2.19 8.33 -4.70
N GLN A 90 1.36 8.02 -3.70
CA GLN A 90 1.07 6.65 -3.30
C GLN A 90 0.36 5.88 -4.41
N SER A 91 0.86 4.69 -4.73
CA SER A 91 0.22 3.67 -5.53
C SER A 91 0.30 2.32 -4.85
N SER A 92 -0.04 1.22 -5.53
CA SER A 92 -0.12 -0.11 -4.92
C SER A 92 0.72 -1.14 -5.67
N GLY A 93 1.60 -1.84 -4.95
CA GLY A 93 2.51 -2.87 -5.45
C GLY A 93 1.98 -4.31 -5.36
N PHE A 94 0.69 -4.50 -5.03
CA PHE A 94 0.10 -5.83 -4.91
C PHE A 94 -1.07 -6.12 -5.87
N PHE A 95 -1.31 -5.25 -6.85
CA PHE A 95 -2.38 -5.43 -7.82
C PHE A 95 -1.88 -5.84 -9.22
N TYR A 96 -0.80 -6.58 -9.30
CA TYR A 96 -0.29 -7.09 -10.56
C TYR A 96 -1.18 -8.21 -11.13
N GLY A 97 -1.30 -8.22 -12.46
CA GLY A 97 -1.97 -9.29 -13.17
C GLY A 97 -1.21 -10.62 -13.11
N PRO A 98 -1.84 -11.73 -13.55
CA PRO A 98 -1.18 -13.03 -13.63
C PRO A 98 0.10 -12.99 -14.47
N GLY A 99 1.12 -13.73 -14.05
CA GLY A 99 2.41 -13.83 -14.74
C GLY A 99 3.37 -14.75 -14.00
N ALA A 100 4.48 -15.08 -14.62
CA ALA A 100 5.53 -15.89 -14.03
C ALA A 100 6.42 -15.04 -13.09
N GLY A 101 6.85 -15.60 -11.98
CA GLY A 101 7.77 -14.95 -11.02
C GLY A 101 7.23 -13.66 -10.43
N LEU A 102 8.11 -12.85 -9.86
CA LEU A 102 7.78 -11.56 -9.28
C LEU A 102 7.49 -10.52 -10.38
N ALA A 103 6.52 -9.65 -10.14
CA ALA A 103 6.16 -8.61 -11.09
C ALA A 103 7.11 -7.40 -11.00
N SER A 104 7.50 -6.90 -12.15
CA SER A 104 8.21 -5.62 -12.29
C SER A 104 7.23 -4.46 -12.51
N GLU A 105 7.72 -3.24 -12.46
CA GLU A 105 6.93 -2.03 -12.67
C GLU A 105 6.28 -1.94 -14.05
N THR A 106 6.83 -2.65 -15.03
CA THR A 106 6.34 -2.71 -16.42
C THR A 106 5.26 -3.78 -16.64
N ASP A 107 5.06 -4.67 -15.68
CA ASP A 107 4.02 -5.69 -15.76
C ASP A 107 2.62 -5.06 -15.63
N SER A 108 1.65 -5.67 -16.32
CA SER A 108 0.26 -5.20 -16.31
C SER A 108 -0.41 -5.40 -14.97
N LEU A 109 -1.23 -4.44 -14.57
CA LEU A 109 -2.07 -4.58 -13.39
C LEU A 109 -3.36 -5.40 -13.68
N ALA A 110 -3.94 -5.96 -12.63
CA ALA A 110 -5.08 -6.90 -12.67
C ALA A 110 -6.43 -6.22 -12.97
N VAL A 111 -6.57 -5.58 -14.13
CA VAL A 111 -7.77 -4.83 -14.55
C VAL A 111 -9.03 -5.69 -14.70
N ASN A 112 -8.87 -7.01 -14.86
CA ASN A 112 -9.95 -7.99 -15.03
C ASN A 112 -10.06 -8.96 -13.85
N ALA A 113 -9.66 -8.53 -12.66
CA ALA A 113 -9.79 -9.30 -11.43
C ALA A 113 -11.23 -9.21 -10.84
N SER A 114 -11.38 -9.56 -9.56
CA SER A 114 -12.63 -9.36 -8.83
C SER A 114 -13.05 -7.87 -8.81
N PRO A 115 -14.33 -7.56 -8.59
CA PRO A 115 -14.84 -6.20 -8.77
C PRO A 115 -14.12 -5.13 -7.93
N GLY A 116 -13.85 -5.40 -6.65
CA GLY A 116 -13.15 -4.44 -5.78
C GLY A 116 -11.69 -4.26 -6.17
N VAL A 117 -11.00 -5.36 -6.51
CA VAL A 117 -9.61 -5.32 -7.01
C VAL A 117 -9.54 -4.55 -8.33
N SER A 118 -10.41 -4.87 -9.31
CA SER A 118 -10.45 -4.15 -10.59
C SER A 118 -10.76 -2.67 -10.43
N GLY A 119 -11.66 -2.32 -9.48
CA GLY A 119 -11.98 -0.93 -9.15
C GLY A 119 -10.77 -0.18 -8.60
N SER A 120 -10.06 -0.79 -7.65
CA SER A 120 -8.83 -0.23 -7.08
C SER A 120 -7.73 -0.07 -8.13
N VAL A 121 -7.52 -1.07 -8.97
CA VAL A 121 -6.55 -1.03 -10.09
C VAL A 121 -6.81 0.16 -11.01
N ARG A 122 -8.07 0.37 -11.43
CA ARG A 122 -8.42 1.51 -12.30
C ARG A 122 -8.14 2.84 -11.63
N THR A 123 -8.40 2.95 -10.32
CA THR A 123 -8.08 4.14 -9.54
C THR A 123 -6.58 4.44 -9.55
N TYR A 124 -5.74 3.45 -9.27
CA TYR A 124 -4.29 3.64 -9.27
C TYR A 124 -3.72 3.92 -10.66
N LEU A 125 -4.21 3.27 -11.72
CA LEU A 125 -3.80 3.57 -13.09
C LEU A 125 -4.13 5.03 -13.49
N GLU A 126 -5.28 5.55 -13.06
CA GLU A 126 -5.67 6.94 -13.30
C GLU A 126 -4.74 7.92 -12.57
N ILE A 127 -4.39 7.63 -11.33
CA ILE A 127 -3.46 8.42 -10.52
C ILE A 127 -2.06 8.43 -11.15
N GLU A 128 -1.51 7.25 -11.46
CA GLU A 128 -0.21 7.10 -12.10
C GLU A 128 -0.16 7.84 -13.44
N LYS A 129 -1.18 7.67 -14.28
CA LYS A 129 -1.29 8.38 -15.57
C LYS A 129 -1.30 9.91 -15.40
N ARG A 130 -2.03 10.42 -14.41
CA ARG A 130 -2.10 11.85 -14.10
C ARG A 130 -0.74 12.41 -13.72
N VAL A 131 -0.06 11.72 -12.81
CA VAL A 131 1.20 12.20 -12.22
C VAL A 131 2.34 12.07 -13.23
N LEU A 132 2.49 10.93 -13.89
CA LEU A 132 3.56 10.69 -14.87
C LEU A 132 3.34 11.41 -16.21
N GLY A 133 2.10 11.77 -16.53
CA GLY A 133 1.77 12.48 -17.77
C GLY A 133 2.01 13.99 -17.71
N SER A 134 2.46 14.54 -16.59
CA SER A 134 2.73 15.98 -16.44
C SER A 134 4.06 16.35 -17.11
N ARG A 135 4.07 17.43 -17.88
CA ARG A 135 5.28 17.92 -18.56
C ARG A 135 6.12 18.89 -17.74
N ASP A 136 5.48 19.57 -16.81
CA ASP A 136 6.00 20.65 -15.98
C ASP A 136 6.20 20.25 -14.51
N LEU A 137 6.00 18.98 -14.20
CA LEU A 137 6.10 18.42 -12.85
C LEU A 137 6.64 17.00 -12.95
N GLU A 138 7.80 16.76 -12.34
CA GLU A 138 8.42 15.46 -12.32
C GLU A 138 7.66 14.50 -11.40
N GLY A 139 6.98 13.52 -12.00
CA GLY A 139 6.10 12.59 -11.30
C GLY A 139 6.80 11.31 -10.88
N VAL A 140 6.56 10.88 -9.65
CA VAL A 140 6.96 9.57 -9.14
C VAL A 140 5.75 8.89 -8.51
N ALA A 141 5.52 7.63 -8.89
CA ALA A 141 4.50 6.78 -8.27
C ALA A 141 5.18 5.65 -7.48
N LEU A 142 4.91 5.58 -6.18
CA LEU A 142 5.43 4.54 -5.30
C LEU A 142 4.36 3.47 -5.11
N ARG A 143 4.58 2.30 -5.69
CA ARG A 143 3.75 1.12 -5.52
C ARG A 143 4.15 0.38 -4.26
N TYR A 144 3.55 0.78 -3.13
CA TYR A 144 3.82 0.14 -1.85
C TYR A 144 3.21 -1.24 -1.74
N GLY A 145 3.91 -2.14 -1.03
CA GLY A 145 3.38 -3.41 -0.55
C GLY A 145 2.37 -3.24 0.58
N PHE A 146 1.96 -4.36 1.18
CA PHE A 146 1.14 -4.35 2.39
C PHE A 146 1.95 -3.78 3.55
N PHE A 147 1.48 -2.69 4.12
CA PHE A 147 2.18 -2.05 5.25
C PHE A 147 2.13 -2.91 6.51
N TYR A 148 3.28 -3.01 7.18
CA TYR A 148 3.38 -3.56 8.53
C TYR A 148 4.20 -2.63 9.44
N GLY A 149 4.19 -2.94 10.76
CA GLY A 149 4.82 -2.10 11.78
C GLY A 149 3.85 -1.12 12.43
N PRO A 150 4.36 -0.19 13.25
CA PRO A 150 3.54 0.66 14.11
C PRO A 150 2.47 1.46 13.35
N GLY A 151 1.22 1.38 13.85
CA GLY A 151 0.09 2.15 13.31
C GLY A 151 -0.53 1.61 12.03
N THR A 152 -0.12 0.43 11.55
CA THR A 152 -0.66 -0.23 10.36
C THR A 152 -1.69 -1.31 10.71
N TYR A 153 -2.34 -1.91 9.70
CA TYR A 153 -3.22 -3.06 9.93
C TYR A 153 -2.50 -4.29 10.49
N HIS A 154 -1.20 -4.44 10.17
CA HIS A 154 -0.33 -5.50 10.67
C HIS A 154 0.59 -5.01 11.80
N ASP A 155 0.20 -3.97 12.53
CA ASP A 155 0.88 -3.59 13.78
C ASP A 155 0.77 -4.76 14.77
N PRO A 156 1.90 -5.30 15.29
CA PRO A 156 1.86 -6.46 16.18
C PRO A 156 1.06 -6.26 17.47
N GLU A 157 0.92 -5.03 17.94
CA GLU A 157 0.21 -4.71 19.19
C GLU A 157 -1.25 -4.33 18.92
N THR A 158 -1.49 -3.40 18.02
CA THR A 158 -2.77 -2.69 17.87
C THR A 158 -3.46 -2.91 16.53
N GLY A 159 -2.81 -3.58 15.58
CA GLY A 159 -3.31 -3.76 14.22
C GLY A 159 -4.64 -4.51 14.15
N SER A 160 -5.51 -4.08 13.25
CA SER A 160 -6.83 -4.72 13.10
C SER A 160 -6.72 -6.14 12.52
N ILE A 161 -5.73 -6.42 11.67
CA ILE A 161 -5.45 -7.80 11.21
C ILE A 161 -4.87 -8.61 12.35
N THR A 162 -3.95 -8.07 13.15
CA THR A 162 -3.41 -8.73 14.35
C THR A 162 -4.51 -9.17 15.30
N ARG A 163 -5.48 -8.28 15.57
CA ARG A 163 -6.65 -8.62 16.40
C ARG A 163 -7.46 -9.77 15.77
N GLN A 164 -7.76 -9.71 14.48
CA GLN A 164 -8.50 -10.78 13.79
C GLN A 164 -7.75 -12.11 13.80
N VAL A 165 -6.42 -12.08 13.67
CA VAL A 165 -5.57 -13.29 13.75
C VAL A 165 -5.62 -13.88 15.16
N ARG A 166 -5.50 -13.08 16.22
CA ARG A 166 -5.66 -13.53 17.63
C ARG A 166 -7.04 -14.12 17.90
N GLU A 167 -8.08 -13.55 17.30
CA GLU A 167 -9.46 -14.01 17.42
C GLU A 167 -9.80 -15.19 16.46
N ARG A 168 -8.83 -15.66 15.67
CA ARG A 168 -9.01 -16.70 14.65
C ARG A 168 -10.07 -16.36 13.59
N LYS A 169 -10.24 -15.08 13.30
CA LYS A 169 -11.18 -14.54 12.29
C LYS A 169 -10.53 -14.26 10.94
N TYR A 170 -9.23 -14.46 10.82
CA TYR A 170 -8.47 -14.26 9.58
C TYR A 170 -7.96 -15.63 9.10
N PRO A 171 -8.72 -16.33 8.23
CA PRO A 171 -8.37 -17.69 7.80
C PRO A 171 -7.40 -17.72 6.63
N VAL A 172 -6.68 -18.82 6.48
CA VAL A 172 -6.10 -19.22 5.19
C VAL A 172 -7.24 -19.77 4.32
N ILE A 173 -7.42 -19.24 3.11
CA ILE A 173 -8.52 -19.60 2.20
C ILE A 173 -7.98 -20.45 1.06
N GLY A 174 -8.63 -21.61 0.81
CA GLY A 174 -8.29 -22.50 -0.29
C GLY A 174 -6.82 -22.92 -0.25
N SER A 175 -6.12 -22.76 -1.36
CA SER A 175 -4.68 -23.07 -1.45
C SER A 175 -3.79 -22.09 -0.67
N GLY A 176 -4.26 -20.91 -0.37
CA GLY A 176 -3.45 -19.82 0.21
C GLY A 176 -2.25 -19.43 -0.65
N ALA A 177 -2.33 -19.64 -1.97
CA ALA A 177 -1.22 -19.42 -2.90
C ALA A 177 -1.01 -17.97 -3.33
N GLY A 178 -1.89 -17.03 -2.91
CA GLY A 178 -1.70 -15.61 -3.16
C GLY A 178 -0.39 -15.09 -2.52
N VAL A 179 0.47 -14.50 -3.33
CA VAL A 179 1.79 -14.03 -2.89
C VAL A 179 1.71 -12.56 -2.46
N TYR A 180 1.98 -12.32 -1.19
CA TYR A 180 1.98 -10.99 -0.58
C TYR A 180 3.38 -10.40 -0.58
N SER A 181 3.49 -9.16 -1.00
CA SER A 181 4.69 -8.33 -0.81
C SER A 181 4.40 -7.31 0.28
N PHE A 182 5.18 -7.32 1.34
CA PHE A 182 5.04 -6.41 2.47
C PHE A 182 6.01 -5.24 2.38
N ILE A 183 5.84 -4.26 3.24
CA ILE A 183 6.79 -3.16 3.47
C ILE A 183 6.64 -2.61 4.88
N HIS A 184 7.72 -2.44 5.60
CA HIS A 184 7.69 -1.77 6.89
C HIS A 184 7.41 -0.28 6.70
N VAL A 185 6.56 0.30 7.54
CA VAL A 185 6.11 1.70 7.40
C VAL A 185 7.27 2.70 7.41
N GLU A 186 8.32 2.45 8.20
CA GLU A 186 9.51 3.33 8.23
C GLU A 186 10.37 3.19 6.97
N ASP A 187 10.51 1.98 6.43
CA ASP A 187 11.25 1.77 5.18
C ASP A 187 10.50 2.39 3.99
N ALA A 188 9.17 2.32 3.99
CA ALA A 188 8.34 3.03 3.04
C ALA A 188 8.53 4.55 3.13
N ALA A 189 8.58 5.10 4.35
CA ALA A 189 8.86 6.53 4.56
C ALA A 189 10.26 6.91 4.05
N ALA A 190 11.27 6.08 4.28
CA ALA A 190 12.62 6.30 3.76
C ALA A 190 12.64 6.28 2.22
N ALA A 191 11.94 5.33 1.58
CA ALA A 191 11.80 5.29 0.13
C ALA A 191 11.06 6.52 -0.42
N THR A 192 10.05 7.02 0.30
CA THR A 192 9.32 8.25 -0.05
C THR A 192 10.23 9.46 -0.07
N VAL A 193 11.12 9.58 0.93
CA VAL A 193 12.11 10.65 0.98
C VAL A 193 13.12 10.52 -0.18
N ALA A 194 13.62 9.31 -0.43
CA ALA A 194 14.54 9.07 -1.55
C ALA A 194 13.93 9.38 -2.92
N ALA A 195 12.61 9.19 -3.06
CA ALA A 195 11.88 9.53 -4.29
C ALA A 195 11.84 11.04 -4.61
N LEU A 196 12.15 11.90 -3.67
CA LEU A 196 12.25 13.34 -3.91
C LEU A 196 13.39 13.70 -4.88
N GLU A 197 14.43 12.89 -4.93
CA GLU A 197 15.64 13.11 -5.75
C GLU A 197 15.83 12.05 -6.85
N SER A 198 14.88 11.11 -7.01
CA SER A 198 14.99 10.04 -8.00
C SER A 198 14.64 10.48 -9.40
N ASP A 199 14.93 9.65 -10.41
CA ASP A 199 14.34 9.80 -11.75
C ASP A 199 12.81 9.71 -11.65
N PRO A 200 12.05 10.46 -12.47
CA PRO A 200 10.60 10.28 -12.60
C PRO A 200 10.26 8.84 -13.05
N GLY A 201 9.19 8.27 -12.50
CA GLY A 201 8.80 6.90 -12.86
C GLY A 201 7.94 6.20 -11.83
N ILE A 202 7.81 4.90 -12.00
CA ILE A 202 7.10 4.00 -11.07
C ILE A 202 8.15 3.14 -10.35
N TYR A 203 7.98 2.93 -9.06
CA TYR A 203 8.86 2.09 -8.25
C TYR A 203 8.06 1.19 -7.32
N ASN A 204 8.35 -0.10 -7.32
CA ASN A 204 7.82 -1.04 -6.34
C ASN A 204 8.60 -0.89 -5.03
N VAL A 205 7.91 -0.45 -4.00
CA VAL A 205 8.46 -0.29 -2.64
C VAL A 205 7.93 -1.42 -1.77
N VAL A 206 8.60 -2.56 -1.85
CA VAL A 206 8.27 -3.82 -1.18
C VAL A 206 9.52 -4.43 -0.55
N ASP A 207 9.36 -5.37 0.39
CA ASP A 207 10.48 -6.12 0.97
C ASP A 207 11.04 -7.20 0.02
N ASP A 208 12.03 -7.96 0.49
CA ASP A 208 12.69 -9.02 -0.27
C ASP A 208 12.04 -10.40 -0.08
N ASP A 209 11.03 -10.48 0.76
CA ASP A 209 10.43 -11.73 1.21
C ASP A 209 8.95 -11.87 0.75
N PRO A 210 8.62 -11.84 -0.57
CA PRO A 210 7.26 -12.08 -1.03
C PRO A 210 6.84 -13.51 -0.67
N LEU A 211 5.71 -13.65 0.04
CA LEU A 211 5.28 -14.93 0.61
C LEU A 211 3.84 -15.27 0.27
N GLU A 212 3.59 -16.54 0.01
CA GLU A 212 2.23 -17.06 -0.09
C GLU A 212 1.47 -16.94 1.24
N MET A 213 0.15 -16.70 1.16
CA MET A 213 -0.69 -16.57 2.36
C MET A 213 -0.56 -17.74 3.31
N ARG A 214 -0.49 -18.96 2.78
CA ARG A 214 -0.32 -20.19 3.58
C ARG A 214 1.01 -20.25 4.35
N VAL A 215 1.97 -19.40 4.01
CA VAL A 215 3.29 -19.29 4.67
C VAL A 215 3.33 -18.12 5.63
N TRP A 216 3.03 -16.89 5.13
CA TRP A 216 3.16 -15.71 5.96
C TRP A 216 2.15 -15.65 7.10
N LEU A 217 0.90 -16.08 6.88
CA LEU A 217 -0.14 -15.92 7.89
C LEU A 217 0.07 -16.80 9.14
N PRO A 218 0.44 -18.10 9.03
CA PRO A 218 0.86 -18.88 10.20
C PRO A 218 2.11 -18.31 10.89
N ALA A 219 3.10 -17.83 10.14
CA ALA A 219 4.29 -17.21 10.69
C ALA A 219 3.96 -15.92 11.46
N PHE A 220 3.10 -15.06 10.91
CA PHE A 220 2.61 -13.87 11.57
C PHE A 220 1.78 -14.18 12.82
N ALA A 221 0.91 -15.20 12.76
CA ALA A 221 0.16 -15.66 13.94
C ALA A 221 1.09 -16.07 15.08
N ASN A 222 2.12 -16.86 14.79
CA ASN A 222 3.14 -17.23 15.77
C ASN A 222 3.88 -16.00 16.34
N PHE A 223 4.28 -15.08 15.48
CA PHE A 223 4.98 -13.84 15.86
C PHE A 223 4.18 -12.98 16.84
N VAL A 224 2.86 -12.85 16.63
CA VAL A 224 1.98 -12.08 17.50
C VAL A 224 1.39 -12.89 18.68
N GLY A 225 1.88 -14.11 18.92
CA GLY A 225 1.44 -14.97 20.01
C GLY A 225 0.01 -15.49 19.86
N ALA A 226 -0.47 -15.63 18.62
CA ALA A 226 -1.80 -16.13 18.31
C ALA A 226 -1.79 -17.63 18.01
N PRO A 227 -2.94 -18.33 18.22
CA PRO A 227 -3.10 -19.71 17.73
C PRO A 227 -2.99 -19.78 16.20
N PRO A 228 -2.67 -20.96 15.63
CA PRO A 228 -2.65 -21.14 14.18
C PRO A 228 -3.96 -20.68 13.53
N PRO A 229 -3.89 -20.00 12.37
CA PRO A 229 -5.07 -19.54 11.67
C PRO A 229 -5.95 -20.72 11.22
N PRO A 230 -7.28 -20.56 11.19
CA PRO A 230 -8.15 -21.58 10.62
C PRO A 230 -7.94 -21.70 9.11
N HIS A 231 -8.17 -22.89 8.57
CA HIS A 231 -8.26 -23.12 7.13
C HIS A 231 -9.72 -23.27 6.73
N ILE A 232 -10.13 -22.56 5.68
CA ILE A 232 -11.46 -22.69 5.09
C ILE A 232 -11.35 -22.95 3.58
N SER A 233 -12.30 -23.68 3.04
CA SER A 233 -12.38 -23.91 1.59
C SER A 233 -12.76 -22.62 0.84
N GLU A 234 -12.50 -22.59 -0.47
CA GLU A 234 -12.96 -21.49 -1.33
C GLU A 234 -14.49 -21.34 -1.32
N GLN A 235 -15.23 -22.46 -1.19
CA GLN A 235 -16.67 -22.46 -1.07
C GLN A 235 -17.14 -21.76 0.22
N GLN A 236 -16.52 -22.05 1.35
CA GLN A 236 -16.82 -21.40 2.63
C GLN A 236 -16.47 -19.89 2.59
N ALA A 237 -15.45 -19.53 1.83
CA ALA A 237 -15.02 -18.15 1.68
C ALA A 237 -15.94 -17.29 0.78
N GLN A 238 -16.93 -17.87 0.11
CA GLN A 238 -17.87 -17.11 -0.75
C GLN A 238 -18.59 -16.01 0.02
N GLU A 239 -18.90 -16.22 1.30
CA GLU A 239 -19.53 -15.22 2.17
C GLU A 239 -18.61 -14.00 2.44
N LEU A 240 -17.28 -14.19 2.37
CA LEU A 240 -16.31 -13.09 2.50
C LEU A 240 -16.21 -12.23 1.23
N GLY A 241 -16.71 -12.74 0.12
CA GLY A 241 -16.76 -12.08 -1.17
C GLY A 241 -15.57 -12.41 -2.09
N PRO A 242 -15.68 -12.07 -3.39
CA PRO A 242 -14.73 -12.47 -4.43
C PRO A 242 -13.33 -11.83 -4.25
N ASP A 243 -13.25 -10.67 -3.59
CA ASP A 243 -11.96 -10.01 -3.34
C ASP A 243 -11.15 -10.79 -2.31
N ALA A 244 -11.77 -11.34 -1.25
CA ALA A 244 -11.09 -12.16 -0.25
C ALA A 244 -10.45 -13.40 -0.90
N LEU A 245 -11.17 -14.05 -1.81
CA LEU A 245 -10.66 -15.19 -2.58
C LEU A 245 -9.49 -14.77 -3.49
N TYR A 246 -9.60 -13.61 -4.17
CA TYR A 246 -8.53 -13.09 -5.00
C TYR A 246 -7.25 -12.86 -4.20
N TYR A 247 -7.34 -12.18 -3.07
CA TYR A 247 -6.20 -11.94 -2.19
C TYR A 247 -5.58 -13.25 -1.69
N ALA A 248 -6.38 -14.22 -1.32
CA ALA A 248 -5.88 -15.47 -0.76
C ALA A 248 -5.20 -16.39 -1.78
N THR A 249 -5.59 -16.32 -3.06
CA THR A 249 -5.20 -17.35 -4.04
C THR A 249 -4.55 -16.83 -5.32
N ARG A 250 -4.64 -15.53 -5.62
CA ARG A 250 -4.29 -14.97 -6.94
C ARG A 250 -3.35 -13.77 -6.91
N LEU A 251 -3.01 -13.23 -5.75
CA LEU A 251 -2.01 -12.17 -5.68
C LEU A 251 -0.69 -12.66 -6.25
N ARG A 252 -0.01 -11.77 -6.98
CA ARG A 252 1.34 -11.97 -7.50
C ARG A 252 2.29 -11.02 -6.76
N GLY A 253 3.37 -11.56 -6.21
CA GLY A 253 4.41 -10.76 -5.56
C GLY A 253 5.13 -9.83 -6.53
N ALA A 254 5.66 -8.73 -6.02
CA ALA A 254 6.40 -7.74 -6.78
C ALA A 254 7.90 -7.79 -6.48
N SER A 255 8.74 -7.46 -7.50
CA SER A 255 10.17 -7.22 -7.34
C SER A 255 10.42 -5.76 -6.96
N ASN A 256 11.38 -5.52 -6.06
CA ASN A 256 11.88 -4.20 -5.66
C ASN A 256 13.23 -3.84 -6.33
N ASP A 257 13.68 -4.60 -7.29
CA ASP A 257 14.99 -4.42 -7.92
C ASP A 257 15.21 -3.02 -8.49
N LEU A 258 14.17 -2.42 -9.08
CA LEU A 258 14.27 -1.07 -9.64
C LEU A 258 14.41 -0.03 -8.52
N ALA A 259 13.62 -0.15 -7.44
CA ALA A 259 13.72 0.74 -6.28
C ALA A 259 15.10 0.66 -5.63
N LYS A 260 15.67 -0.54 -5.46
CA LYS A 260 17.05 -0.71 -4.96
C LYS A 260 18.07 0.02 -5.80
N ARG A 261 18.02 -0.15 -7.13
CA ARG A 261 18.99 0.47 -8.04
C ARG A 261 18.85 1.99 -8.16
N LYS A 262 17.63 2.51 -8.12
CA LYS A 262 17.31 3.91 -8.46
C LYS A 262 17.05 4.80 -7.25
N LEU A 263 16.50 4.27 -6.18
CA LEU A 263 16.25 5.01 -4.94
C LEU A 263 17.34 4.77 -3.88
N GLY A 264 18.28 3.85 -4.12
CA GLY A 264 19.17 3.36 -3.06
C GLY A 264 18.38 2.70 -1.92
N PHE A 265 17.20 2.16 -2.25
CA PHE A 265 16.27 1.56 -1.30
C PHE A 265 16.90 0.35 -0.62
N SER A 266 16.88 0.37 0.70
CA SER A 266 17.29 -0.74 1.55
C SER A 266 16.20 -0.96 2.59
N GLN A 267 15.67 -2.14 2.63
CA GLN A 267 14.58 -2.51 3.53
C GLN A 267 15.07 -3.54 4.56
N ARG A 268 14.40 -3.58 5.69
CA ARG A 268 14.59 -4.63 6.69
C ARG A 268 13.98 -5.94 6.22
N ARG A 269 14.43 -7.05 6.78
CA ARG A 269 13.78 -8.33 6.59
C ARG A 269 12.45 -8.37 7.31
N LEU A 270 11.52 -9.15 6.77
CA LEU A 270 10.20 -9.33 7.35
C LEU A 270 10.30 -9.89 8.78
N GLU A 271 9.79 -9.14 9.76
CA GLU A 271 10.05 -9.38 11.20
C GLU A 271 9.55 -10.76 11.69
N TRP A 272 8.47 -11.28 11.11
CA TRP A 272 7.94 -12.60 11.48
C TRP A 272 8.56 -13.79 10.77
N LEU A 273 9.56 -13.55 9.93
CA LEU A 273 10.42 -14.60 9.40
C LEU A 273 11.58 -14.81 10.38
N SER A 274 11.33 -15.53 11.47
CA SER A 274 12.37 -15.85 12.42
C SER A 274 13.39 -16.87 11.87
N LYS A 275 14.62 -16.87 12.41
CA LYS A 275 15.65 -17.87 12.08
C LYS A 275 15.14 -19.31 12.23
N ALA A 276 14.24 -19.57 13.17
CA ALA A 276 13.65 -20.89 13.40
C ALA A 276 12.78 -21.39 12.23
N THR A 277 12.13 -20.50 11.49
CA THR A 277 11.37 -20.86 10.29
C THR A 277 12.28 -21.19 9.11
N MET A 278 13.46 -20.60 9.05
CA MET A 278 14.46 -20.86 8.02
C MET A 278 15.25 -22.16 8.30
N GLU A 279 15.47 -22.51 9.56
CA GLU A 279 16.17 -23.75 9.97
C GLU A 279 15.29 -25.01 9.82
N SER A 280 13.97 -24.86 9.78
CA SER A 280 13.03 -25.98 9.58
C SER A 280 12.86 -26.43 8.12
N GLY A 281 13.64 -25.93 7.19
CA GLY A 281 13.74 -26.43 5.81
C GLY A 281 12.55 -26.12 4.91
N ALA A 282 11.59 -25.27 5.33
CA ALA A 282 10.52 -24.78 4.49
C ALA A 282 10.95 -23.49 3.77
N GLY A 283 12.11 -23.53 3.12
CA GLY A 283 12.51 -22.50 2.16
C GLY A 283 11.62 -22.60 0.93
N PRO A 284 11.21 -21.47 0.30
CA PRO A 284 10.49 -21.52 -0.95
C PRO A 284 11.36 -22.21 -1.99
N ALA A 285 10.91 -23.36 -2.49
CA ALA A 285 11.44 -23.91 -3.71
C ALA A 285 11.06 -22.96 -4.84
N LEU A 286 11.93 -22.01 -5.15
CA LEU A 286 11.92 -21.32 -6.42
C LEU A 286 12.36 -22.36 -7.45
N ALA A 287 11.39 -23.09 -8.01
CA ALA A 287 11.62 -23.89 -9.19
C ALA A 287 11.96 -22.95 -10.34
N GLY A 288 13.09 -23.28 -10.99
CA GLY A 288 13.63 -22.60 -12.15
C GLY A 288 12.73 -22.59 -13.38
#